data_8577f6ab72d3c456f1949ce22d5cdce2
#
_entry.id   8577f6ab72d3c456f1949ce22d5cdce2
#
_cell.length_a   1.000
_cell.length_b   1.000
_cell.length_c   1.000
_cell.angle_alpha   90.00
_cell.angle_beta   90.00
_cell.angle_gamma   90.00
#
_symmetry.space_group_name_H-M   'P 1'
#
loop_
_entity.id
_entity.type
_entity.pdbx_description
1 polymer ?
#
loop_
_entity_poly.entity_id
_entity_poly.type
_entity_poly.pdbx_seq_one_letter_code
_entity_poly.pdbx_strand_id
1 'polypeptide(L)'
;VVRRLSGLTTETSAVFNMTTQFGGGKTHALTLLYHLAKNGSAANSYRGVGKILERAGLAGVPDNCAVAVFVGTEFDSLTGRGGNDGTPSRKTPWGELAWQLGGAESFAHVARHDAEFIEPKGDVIDKMLPADRPCLILMDEVLNYVSTYRDHGWHNKLYNFIQALSETVRGRHNAVLVGSIPA
;
A
#
# COMPACT_ATOMS: atom_id res chain seq x y z
N VAL A 1 9.25 -4.81 -8.29
CA VAL A 1 8.52 -4.99 -7.03
C VAL A 1 9.12 -6.16 -6.25
N VAL A 2 9.02 -7.40 -6.71
CA VAL A 2 9.44 -8.60 -5.95
C VAL A 2 10.91 -8.53 -5.50
N ARG A 3 11.84 -8.10 -6.37
CA ARG A 3 13.25 -7.85 -6.01
C ARG A 3 13.40 -6.94 -4.78
N ARG A 4 12.67 -5.82 -4.76
CA ARG A 4 12.72 -4.86 -3.66
C ARG A 4 12.16 -5.45 -2.37
N LEU A 5 11.05 -6.18 -2.44
CA LEU A 5 10.49 -6.92 -1.30
C LEU A 5 11.46 -7.98 -0.75
N SER A 6 12.33 -8.53 -1.59
CA SER A 6 13.43 -9.43 -1.19
C SER A 6 14.65 -8.68 -0.63
N GLY A 7 14.58 -7.38 -0.42
CA GLY A 7 15.68 -6.56 0.12
C GLY A 7 16.72 -6.13 -0.92
N LEU A 8 16.53 -6.43 -2.20
CA LEU A 8 17.43 -6.01 -3.26
C LEU A 8 17.10 -4.58 -3.69
N THR A 9 17.97 -3.63 -3.34
CA THR A 9 17.77 -2.20 -3.62
C THR A 9 18.45 -1.73 -4.88
N THR A 10 19.49 -2.42 -5.33
CA THR A 10 20.23 -2.07 -6.55
C THR A 10 19.35 -2.26 -7.78
N GLU A 11 19.28 -1.23 -8.61
CA GLU A 11 18.47 -1.20 -9.85
C GLU A 11 16.99 -1.53 -9.62
N THR A 12 16.44 -1.13 -8.45
CA THR A 12 15.03 -1.29 -8.14
C THR A 12 14.40 0.01 -7.68
N SER A 13 13.16 0.26 -8.09
CA SER A 13 12.35 1.36 -7.57
C SER A 13 11.58 0.91 -6.34
N ALA A 14 11.34 1.85 -5.41
CA ALA A 14 10.47 1.65 -4.26
C ALA A 14 9.03 2.10 -4.54
N VAL A 15 8.85 3.02 -5.49
CA VAL A 15 7.55 3.59 -5.85
C VAL A 15 7.31 3.36 -7.34
N PHE A 16 6.15 2.78 -7.64
CA PHE A 16 5.69 2.52 -8.99
C PHE A 16 4.36 3.21 -9.22
N ASN A 17 4.27 3.95 -10.31
CA ASN A 17 3.02 4.53 -10.77
C ASN A 17 2.61 3.89 -12.10
N MET A 18 1.46 3.23 -12.10
CA MET A 18 0.90 2.60 -13.29
C MET A 18 -0.08 3.56 -13.97
N THR A 19 0.35 4.16 -15.05
CA THR A 19 -0.45 5.06 -15.89
C THR A 19 -0.77 4.37 -17.20
N THR A 20 -1.99 3.92 -17.38
CA THR A 20 -2.49 3.39 -18.66
C THR A 20 -3.93 3.82 -18.85
N GLN A 21 -4.40 3.83 -20.10
CA GLN A 21 -5.82 4.03 -20.40
C GLN A 21 -6.70 2.98 -19.72
N PHE A 22 -8.01 3.25 -19.63
CA PHE A 22 -9.00 2.30 -19.11
C PHE A 22 -8.84 0.93 -19.80
N GLY A 23 -8.94 -0.16 -19.03
CA GLY A 23 -8.79 -1.52 -19.54
C GLY A 23 -7.35 -2.02 -19.69
N GLY A 24 -6.33 -1.22 -19.34
CA GLY A 24 -4.90 -1.57 -19.47
C GLY A 24 -4.37 -2.60 -18.47
N GLY A 25 -5.23 -3.33 -17.75
CA GLY A 25 -4.82 -4.42 -16.84
C GLY A 25 -4.19 -3.97 -15.52
N LYS A 26 -4.32 -2.69 -15.11
CA LYS A 26 -3.76 -2.17 -13.86
C LYS A 26 -4.21 -2.97 -12.64
N THR A 27 -5.51 -3.11 -12.46
CA THR A 27 -6.10 -3.86 -11.34
C THR A 27 -5.66 -5.33 -11.33
N HIS A 28 -5.53 -5.97 -12.51
CA HIS A 28 -4.99 -7.33 -12.60
C HIS A 28 -3.52 -7.41 -12.15
N ALA A 29 -2.71 -6.42 -12.51
CA ALA A 29 -1.31 -6.36 -12.06
C ALA A 29 -1.23 -6.16 -10.54
N LEU A 30 -2.06 -5.27 -9.96
CA LEU A 30 -2.15 -5.09 -8.50
C LEU A 30 -2.61 -6.38 -7.81
N THR A 31 -3.63 -7.06 -8.35
CA THR A 31 -4.12 -8.34 -7.83
C THR A 31 -3.03 -9.42 -7.85
N LEU A 32 -2.26 -9.51 -8.93
CA LEU A 32 -1.12 -10.43 -9.01
C LEU A 32 -0.09 -10.10 -7.91
N LEU A 33 0.31 -8.85 -7.77
CA LEU A 33 1.26 -8.41 -6.74
C LEU A 33 0.76 -8.71 -5.32
N TYR A 34 -0.55 -8.48 -5.07
CA TYR A 34 -1.20 -8.83 -3.81
C TYR A 34 -1.04 -10.32 -3.50
N HIS A 35 -1.40 -11.20 -4.44
CA HIS A 35 -1.33 -12.64 -4.21
C HIS A 35 0.10 -13.15 -4.07
N LEU A 36 1.05 -12.60 -4.83
CA LEU A 36 2.46 -12.94 -4.66
C LEU A 36 2.94 -12.60 -3.25
N ALA A 37 2.73 -11.36 -2.81
CA ALA A 37 3.21 -10.90 -1.51
C ALA A 37 2.46 -11.56 -0.34
N LYS A 38 1.15 -11.80 -0.49
CA LYS A 38 0.32 -12.41 0.56
C LYS A 38 0.63 -13.89 0.77
N ASN A 39 0.91 -14.63 -0.32
CA ASN A 39 1.13 -16.07 -0.28
C ASN A 39 2.63 -16.46 -0.19
N GLY A 40 3.54 -15.50 -0.40
CA GLY A 40 4.97 -15.73 -0.26
C GLY A 40 5.47 -16.90 -1.10
N SER A 41 6.28 -17.77 -0.51
CA SER A 41 6.87 -18.94 -1.17
C SER A 41 5.83 -19.91 -1.74
N ALA A 42 4.61 -19.98 -1.19
CA ALA A 42 3.54 -20.82 -1.76
C ALA A 42 3.15 -20.36 -3.18
N ALA A 43 3.32 -19.08 -3.50
CA ALA A 43 3.05 -18.55 -4.83
C ALA A 43 4.07 -19.01 -5.90
N ASN A 44 5.20 -19.59 -5.51
CA ASN A 44 6.21 -20.08 -6.46
C ASN A 44 5.63 -21.16 -7.41
N SER A 45 4.63 -21.90 -6.95
CA SER A 45 3.93 -22.93 -7.75
C SER A 45 2.89 -22.38 -8.72
N TYR A 46 2.55 -21.09 -8.65
CA TYR A 46 1.53 -20.52 -9.52
C TYR A 46 2.01 -20.43 -10.95
N ARG A 47 1.08 -20.69 -11.89
CA ARG A 47 1.39 -20.67 -13.31
C ARG A 47 1.97 -19.33 -13.73
N GLY A 48 3.16 -19.35 -14.31
CA GLY A 48 3.87 -18.15 -14.82
C GLY A 48 4.76 -17.45 -13.80
N VAL A 49 4.65 -17.74 -12.49
CA VAL A 49 5.48 -17.11 -11.45
C VAL A 49 6.95 -17.48 -11.62
N GLY A 50 7.26 -18.73 -12.00
CA GLY A 50 8.64 -19.15 -12.28
C GLY A 50 9.35 -18.26 -13.29
N LYS A 51 8.65 -17.83 -14.38
CA LYS A 51 9.22 -16.89 -15.37
C LYS A 51 9.45 -15.50 -14.79
N ILE A 52 8.60 -15.06 -13.87
CA ILE A 52 8.76 -13.77 -13.18
C ILE A 52 10.01 -13.82 -12.28
N LEU A 53 10.18 -14.89 -11.53
CA LEU A 53 11.31 -15.10 -10.62
C LEU A 53 12.64 -15.20 -11.39
N GLU A 54 12.66 -15.95 -12.48
CA GLU A 54 13.81 -16.08 -13.37
C GLU A 54 14.25 -14.70 -13.88
N ARG A 55 13.32 -13.91 -14.43
CA ARG A 55 13.59 -12.54 -14.89
C ARG A 55 14.04 -11.61 -13.77
N ALA A 56 13.55 -11.84 -12.56
CA ALA A 56 13.92 -11.07 -11.39
C ALA A 56 15.26 -11.50 -10.78
N GLY A 57 15.82 -12.65 -11.20
CA GLY A 57 17.02 -13.24 -10.60
C GLY A 57 16.79 -13.68 -9.14
N LEU A 58 15.59 -14.21 -8.86
CA LEU A 58 15.17 -14.62 -7.51
C LEU A 58 14.90 -16.11 -7.46
N ALA A 59 15.26 -16.74 -6.35
CA ALA A 59 14.95 -18.15 -6.08
C ALA A 59 13.46 -18.37 -5.69
N GLY A 60 12.81 -17.34 -5.14
CA GLY A 60 11.41 -17.42 -4.71
C GLY A 60 10.83 -16.07 -4.34
N VAL A 61 9.53 -16.06 -4.11
CA VAL A 61 8.79 -14.91 -3.57
C VAL A 61 9.08 -14.80 -2.07
N PRO A 62 9.37 -13.60 -1.53
CA PRO A 62 9.65 -13.45 -0.10
C PRO A 62 8.41 -13.75 0.74
N ASP A 63 8.63 -14.42 1.85
CA ASP A 63 7.58 -14.76 2.83
C ASP A 63 7.31 -13.60 3.81
N ASN A 64 6.22 -13.72 4.55
CA ASN A 64 5.84 -12.83 5.66
C ASN A 64 5.74 -11.35 5.26
N CYS A 65 5.34 -11.07 4.03
CA CYS A 65 5.15 -9.69 3.58
C CYS A 65 3.89 -9.08 4.19
N ALA A 66 4.03 -7.91 4.81
CA ALA A 66 2.88 -7.08 5.19
C ALA A 66 2.29 -6.45 3.92
N VAL A 67 0.99 -6.63 3.72
CA VAL A 67 0.32 -6.13 2.50
C VAL A 67 -0.87 -5.26 2.90
N ALA A 68 -0.91 -4.06 2.36
CA ALA A 68 -2.06 -3.17 2.48
C ALA A 68 -2.59 -2.78 1.11
N VAL A 69 -3.92 -2.70 1.02
CA VAL A 69 -4.63 -2.32 -0.20
C VAL A 69 -5.60 -1.19 0.11
N PHE A 70 -5.52 -0.12 -0.67
CA PHE A 70 -6.49 0.96 -0.66
C PHE A 70 -7.12 1.10 -2.04
N VAL A 71 -8.45 1.00 -2.10
CA VAL A 71 -9.23 1.18 -3.33
C VAL A 71 -10.14 2.39 -3.13
N GLY A 72 -9.90 3.44 -3.89
CA GLY A 72 -10.56 4.73 -3.70
C GLY A 72 -12.07 4.73 -3.92
N THR A 73 -12.60 3.81 -4.73
CA THR A 73 -14.03 3.61 -4.94
C THR A 73 -14.72 2.83 -3.83
N GLU A 74 -13.95 2.08 -3.02
CA GLU A 74 -14.48 1.16 -2.02
C GLU A 74 -14.36 1.70 -0.58
N PHE A 75 -13.67 2.82 -0.41
CA PHE A 75 -13.42 3.39 0.92
C PHE A 75 -14.29 4.62 1.16
N ASP A 76 -15.27 4.49 2.06
CA ASP A 76 -16.11 5.59 2.51
C ASP A 76 -15.57 6.15 3.84
N SER A 77 -15.04 7.37 3.80
CA SER A 77 -14.50 8.04 4.97
C SER A 77 -15.56 8.57 5.96
N LEU A 78 -16.81 8.67 5.57
CA LEU A 78 -17.87 9.08 6.49
C LEU A 78 -18.22 7.95 7.45
N THR A 79 -18.41 6.76 6.91
CA THR A 79 -18.71 5.56 7.70
C THR A 79 -17.45 4.92 8.27
N GLY A 80 -16.35 4.95 7.52
CA GLY A 80 -15.11 4.29 7.88
C GLY A 80 -15.19 2.76 7.79
N ARG A 81 -14.19 2.13 8.35
CA ARG A 81 -14.12 0.67 8.54
C ARG A 81 -13.83 0.33 9.98
N GLY A 82 -14.28 -0.83 10.45
CA GLY A 82 -14.14 -1.25 11.84
C GLY A 82 -15.10 -0.56 12.80
N GLY A 83 -14.76 -0.54 14.08
CA GLY A 83 -15.57 0.08 15.14
C GLY A 83 -16.65 -0.84 15.74
N ASN A 84 -17.26 -1.71 14.93
CA ASN A 84 -18.34 -2.60 15.37
C ASN A 84 -17.94 -4.09 15.39
N ASP A 85 -16.71 -4.39 14.95
CA ASP A 85 -16.19 -5.75 14.76
C ASP A 85 -15.03 -6.09 15.73
N GLY A 86 -14.88 -5.31 16.79
CA GLY A 86 -13.77 -5.44 17.74
C GLY A 86 -12.46 -4.80 17.26
N THR A 87 -12.45 -4.20 16.07
CA THR A 87 -11.31 -3.43 15.56
C THR A 87 -11.56 -1.93 15.71
N PRO A 88 -10.50 -1.09 15.78
CA PRO A 88 -10.69 0.36 15.86
C PRO A 88 -11.39 0.91 14.62
N SER A 89 -12.19 1.94 14.80
CA SER A 89 -12.77 2.70 13.68
C SER A 89 -11.65 3.40 12.91
N ARG A 90 -11.65 3.27 11.59
CA ARG A 90 -10.67 3.85 10.67
C ARG A 90 -11.40 4.63 9.58
N LYS A 91 -11.18 5.94 9.55
CA LYS A 91 -11.91 6.85 8.67
C LYS A 91 -11.04 7.49 7.58
N THR A 92 -9.76 7.17 7.57
CA THR A 92 -8.81 7.75 6.64
C THR A 92 -8.00 6.69 5.90
N PRO A 93 -7.44 7.01 4.72
CA PRO A 93 -6.53 6.11 4.01
C PRO A 93 -5.32 5.69 4.86
N TRP A 94 -4.74 6.60 5.64
CA TRP A 94 -3.60 6.27 6.51
C TRP A 94 -3.98 5.36 7.68
N GLY A 95 -5.15 5.55 8.28
CA GLY A 95 -5.63 4.65 9.34
C GLY A 95 -5.89 3.25 8.81
N GLU A 96 -6.54 3.13 7.65
CA GLU A 96 -6.82 1.84 7.03
C GLU A 96 -5.54 1.11 6.59
N LEU A 97 -4.60 1.81 5.93
CA LEU A 97 -3.33 1.22 5.53
C LEU A 97 -2.50 0.76 6.74
N ALA A 98 -2.42 1.56 7.80
CA ALA A 98 -1.70 1.19 9.00
C ALA A 98 -2.27 -0.09 9.64
N TRP A 99 -3.61 -0.18 9.74
CA TRP A 99 -4.26 -1.37 10.27
C TRP A 99 -3.95 -2.64 9.45
N GLN A 100 -4.01 -2.54 8.13
CA GLN A 100 -3.73 -3.69 7.26
C GLN A 100 -2.26 -4.13 7.33
N LEU A 101 -1.32 -3.20 7.51
CA LEU A 101 0.12 -3.49 7.58
C LEU A 101 0.55 -4.14 8.89
N GLY A 102 0.06 -3.67 10.03
CA GLY A 102 0.54 -4.13 11.33
C GLY A 102 -0.52 -4.16 12.45
N GLY A 103 -1.81 -4.14 12.08
CA GLY A 103 -2.90 -4.24 13.06
C GLY A 103 -2.90 -3.10 14.08
N ALA A 104 -3.18 -3.43 15.33
CA ALA A 104 -3.30 -2.45 16.41
C ALA A 104 -2.00 -1.67 16.67
N GLU A 105 -0.85 -2.32 16.52
CA GLU A 105 0.46 -1.70 16.75
C GLU A 105 0.71 -0.57 15.72
N SER A 106 0.63 -0.87 14.46
CA SER A 106 0.81 0.13 13.39
C SER A 106 -0.26 1.22 13.42
N PHE A 107 -1.52 0.86 13.68
CA PHE A 107 -2.61 1.81 13.80
C PHE A 107 -2.42 2.79 14.96
N ALA A 108 -1.88 2.35 16.09
CA ALA A 108 -1.66 3.22 17.26
C ALA A 108 -0.83 4.47 16.93
N HIS A 109 0.12 4.37 15.97
CA HIS A 109 0.94 5.50 15.55
C HIS A 109 0.16 6.58 14.79
N VAL A 110 -0.93 6.21 14.12
CA VAL A 110 -1.75 7.12 13.31
C VAL A 110 -3.15 7.34 13.86
N ALA A 111 -3.52 6.73 14.98
CA ALA A 111 -4.88 6.76 15.53
C ALA A 111 -5.41 8.17 15.75
N ARG A 112 -4.59 9.08 16.29
CA ARG A 112 -4.95 10.48 16.46
C ARG A 112 -5.09 11.21 15.12
N HIS A 113 -4.19 10.93 14.18
CA HIS A 113 -4.24 11.48 12.81
C HIS A 113 -5.52 11.05 12.10
N ASP A 114 -5.92 9.78 12.28
CA ASP A 114 -7.17 9.25 11.73
C ASP A 114 -8.39 9.95 12.35
N ALA A 115 -8.45 10.07 13.67
CA ALA A 115 -9.56 10.68 14.38
C ALA A 115 -9.75 12.17 14.05
N GLU A 116 -8.64 12.91 13.89
CA GLU A 116 -8.64 14.34 13.59
C GLU A 116 -8.62 14.66 12.08
N PHE A 117 -8.60 13.64 11.21
CA PHE A 117 -8.46 13.80 9.75
C PHE A 117 -7.24 14.64 9.34
N ILE A 118 -6.12 14.45 10.02
CA ILE A 118 -4.85 15.12 9.73
C ILE A 118 -3.86 14.11 9.16
N GLU A 119 -3.31 14.41 8.00
CA GLU A 119 -2.34 13.53 7.37
C GLU A 119 -1.04 13.41 8.20
N PRO A 120 -0.54 12.18 8.45
CA PRO A 120 0.73 11.99 9.16
C PRO A 120 1.92 12.40 8.30
N LYS A 121 3.01 12.78 8.95
CA LYS A 121 4.28 13.11 8.30
C LYS A 121 5.24 11.89 8.32
N GLY A 122 6.38 12.03 7.66
CA GLY A 122 7.28 10.93 7.38
C GLY A 122 7.74 10.11 8.59
N ASP A 123 8.01 10.75 9.73
CA ASP A 123 8.41 10.06 10.98
C ASP A 123 7.28 9.19 11.57
N VAL A 124 6.04 9.64 11.45
CA VAL A 124 4.86 8.86 11.87
C VAL A 124 4.58 7.75 10.86
N ILE A 125 4.68 8.05 9.57
CA ILE A 125 4.53 7.05 8.50
C ILE A 125 5.59 5.96 8.64
N ASP A 126 6.83 6.32 8.96
CA ASP A 126 7.90 5.34 9.17
C ASP A 126 7.57 4.35 10.31
N LYS A 127 7.00 4.85 11.40
CA LYS A 127 6.58 4.02 12.54
C LYS A 127 5.36 3.15 12.24
N MET A 128 4.47 3.57 11.35
CA MET A 128 3.32 2.73 10.97
C MET A 128 3.70 1.57 10.03
N LEU A 129 4.86 1.65 9.39
CA LEU A 129 5.36 0.57 8.52
C LEU A 129 6.11 -0.46 9.37
N PRO A 130 5.77 -1.77 9.32
CA PRO A 130 6.54 -2.81 9.99
C PRO A 130 8.03 -2.74 9.64
N ALA A 131 8.90 -2.83 10.66
CA ALA A 131 10.34 -2.76 10.47
C ALA A 131 10.96 -4.14 10.22
N ASP A 132 10.30 -5.20 10.69
CA ASP A 132 10.78 -6.57 10.76
C ASP A 132 10.50 -7.41 9.52
N ARG A 133 9.73 -6.89 8.57
CA ARG A 133 9.26 -7.64 7.39
C ARG A 133 9.05 -6.75 6.17
N PRO A 134 9.05 -7.35 4.96
CA PRO A 134 8.74 -6.61 3.74
C PRO A 134 7.33 -6.01 3.77
N CYS A 135 7.17 -4.83 3.17
CA CYS A 135 5.89 -4.13 3.08
C CYS A 135 5.52 -3.84 1.62
N LEU A 136 4.33 -4.25 1.23
CA LEU A 136 3.72 -3.90 -0.05
C LEU A 136 2.46 -3.07 0.17
N ILE A 137 2.43 -1.86 -0.38
CA ILE A 137 1.28 -0.97 -0.36
C ILE A 137 0.75 -0.84 -1.77
N LEU A 138 -0.50 -1.19 -1.97
CA LEU A 138 -1.20 -1.12 -3.24
C LEU A 138 -2.31 -0.08 -3.16
N MET A 139 -2.34 0.87 -4.08
CA MET A 139 -3.35 1.91 -4.15
C MET A 139 -4.00 1.91 -5.53
N ASP A 140 -5.30 1.63 -5.59
CA ASP A 140 -6.08 1.67 -6.82
C ASP A 140 -7.18 2.72 -6.75
N GLU A 141 -7.57 3.28 -7.90
CA GLU A 141 -8.67 4.22 -8.03
C GLU A 141 -8.58 5.45 -7.10
N VAL A 142 -7.37 5.91 -6.79
CA VAL A 142 -7.11 6.99 -5.83
C VAL A 142 -7.80 8.29 -6.24
N LEU A 143 -7.87 8.59 -7.55
CA LEU A 143 -8.51 9.82 -8.05
C LEU A 143 -10.03 9.82 -7.81
N ASN A 144 -10.68 8.66 -7.77
CA ASN A 144 -12.10 8.58 -7.44
C ASN A 144 -12.34 9.02 -5.98
N TYR A 145 -11.50 8.57 -5.06
CA TYR A 145 -11.56 9.04 -3.67
C TYR A 145 -11.34 10.55 -3.58
N VAL A 146 -10.33 11.07 -4.27
CA VAL A 146 -10.06 12.52 -4.32
C VAL A 146 -11.26 13.30 -4.83
N SER A 147 -11.91 12.84 -5.90
CA SER A 147 -13.08 13.50 -6.50
C SER A 147 -14.27 13.53 -5.55
N THR A 148 -14.53 12.43 -4.84
CA THR A 148 -15.64 12.31 -3.90
C THR A 148 -15.51 13.29 -2.72
N TYR A 149 -14.30 13.50 -2.23
CA TYR A 149 -14.06 14.31 -1.02
C TYR A 149 -13.40 15.67 -1.28
N ARG A 150 -13.49 16.16 -2.52
CA ARG A 150 -12.83 17.39 -2.96
C ARG A 150 -13.24 18.62 -2.13
N ASP A 151 -14.53 18.78 -1.88
CA ASP A 151 -15.08 19.95 -1.19
C ASP A 151 -14.70 20.03 0.30
N HIS A 152 -14.21 18.94 0.87
CA HIS A 152 -13.75 18.86 2.25
C HIS A 152 -12.25 19.13 2.41
N GLY A 153 -11.54 19.53 1.36
CA GLY A 153 -10.10 19.78 1.37
C GLY A 153 -9.25 18.50 1.51
N TRP A 154 -9.85 17.33 1.41
CA TRP A 154 -9.18 16.05 1.61
C TRP A 154 -8.23 15.69 0.46
N HIS A 155 -8.45 16.25 -0.72
CA HIS A 155 -7.56 16.08 -1.85
C HIS A 155 -6.12 16.53 -1.52
N ASN A 156 -5.96 17.68 -0.85
CA ASN A 156 -4.64 18.15 -0.42
C ASN A 156 -4.04 17.23 0.64
N LYS A 157 -4.84 16.80 1.61
CA LYS A 157 -4.39 15.89 2.68
C LYS A 157 -3.93 14.54 2.11
N LEU A 158 -4.70 13.97 1.19
CA LEU A 158 -4.31 12.72 0.54
C LEU A 158 -3.07 12.90 -0.32
N TYR A 159 -2.96 13.99 -1.07
CA TYR A 159 -1.76 14.31 -1.85
C TYR A 159 -0.52 14.38 -0.95
N ASN A 160 -0.59 15.16 0.13
CA ASN A 160 0.50 15.30 1.09
C ASN A 160 0.88 13.96 1.74
N PHE A 161 -0.13 13.16 2.08
CA PHE A 161 0.08 11.82 2.62
C PHE A 161 0.81 10.90 1.63
N ILE A 162 0.34 10.84 0.37
CA ILE A 162 0.97 10.00 -0.67
C ILE A 162 2.40 10.46 -0.95
N GLN A 163 2.64 11.76 -0.96
CA GLN A 163 4.00 12.30 -1.11
C GLN A 163 4.89 11.84 0.05
N ALA A 164 4.48 12.07 1.29
CA ALA A 164 5.25 11.68 2.47
C ALA A 164 5.45 10.15 2.54
N LEU A 165 4.42 9.37 2.21
CA LEU A 165 4.50 7.90 2.11
C LEU A 165 5.52 7.47 1.05
N SER A 166 5.50 8.10 -0.12
CA SER A 166 6.44 7.81 -1.22
C SER A 166 7.89 8.07 -0.81
N GLU A 167 8.14 9.17 -0.12
CA GLU A 167 9.48 9.54 0.39
C GLU A 167 9.95 8.54 1.45
N THR A 168 9.07 8.19 2.41
CA THR A 168 9.37 7.22 3.46
C THR A 168 9.67 5.83 2.88
N VAL A 169 8.85 5.35 1.94
CA VAL A 169 9.06 4.05 1.28
C VAL A 169 10.37 4.01 0.50
N ARG A 170 10.78 5.12 -0.15
CA ARG A 170 12.08 5.20 -0.83
C ARG A 170 13.26 5.04 0.12
N GLY A 171 13.14 5.55 1.35
CA GLY A 171 14.17 5.42 2.38
C GLY A 171 14.33 3.99 2.93
N ARG A 172 13.32 3.13 2.75
CA ARG A 172 13.35 1.75 3.24
C ARG A 172 13.86 0.76 2.18
N HIS A 173 14.59 -0.25 2.60
CA HIS A 173 15.17 -1.27 1.70
C HIS A 173 14.16 -2.35 1.25
N ASN A 174 13.09 -2.55 2.01
CA ASN A 174 12.13 -3.66 1.85
C ASN A 174 10.67 -3.20 1.72
N ALA A 175 10.43 -1.93 1.43
CA ALA A 175 9.10 -1.38 1.25
C ALA A 175 8.86 -0.99 -0.22
N VAL A 176 7.62 -1.21 -0.68
CA VAL A 176 7.19 -0.89 -2.04
C VAL A 176 5.79 -0.27 -2.01
N LEU A 177 5.64 0.83 -2.72
CA LEU A 177 4.35 1.46 -3.03
C LEU A 177 4.06 1.32 -4.51
N VAL A 178 2.90 0.78 -4.85
CA VAL A 178 2.40 0.71 -6.23
C VAL A 178 1.05 1.42 -6.30
N GLY A 179 1.00 2.50 -7.06
CA GLY A 179 -0.21 3.27 -7.30
C GLY A 179 -0.73 3.08 -8.73
N SER A 180 -2.04 3.01 -8.89
CA SER A 180 -2.72 3.06 -10.17
C SER A 180 -3.38 4.43 -10.32
N ILE A 181 -2.91 5.21 -11.28
CA ILE A 181 -3.50 6.50 -11.63
C ILE A 181 -4.00 6.40 -13.07
N PRO A 182 -5.26 6.76 -13.36
CA PRO A 182 -5.74 6.87 -14.74
C PRO A 182 -4.88 7.87 -15.52
N ALA A 183 -4.67 7.60 -16.80
CA ALA A 183 -3.95 8.49 -17.71
C ALA A 183 -4.82 9.70 -18.08
#